data_b8ec134f35a18810c27a3c4eee19b265
#
_entry.id   b8ec134f35a18810c27a3c4eee19b265
#
_cell.length_a   1.000
_cell.length_b   1.000
_cell.length_c   1.000
_cell.angle_alpha   90.00
_cell.angle_beta   90.00
_cell.angle_gamma   90.00
#
_symmetry.space_group_name_H-M   'P 1'
#
loop_
_entity.id
_entity.type
_entity.pdbx_description
1 polymer ?
#
loop_
_entity_poly.entity_id
_entity_poly.type
_entity_poly.pdbx_seq_one_letter_code
_entity_poly.pdbx_strand_id
1 'polypeptide(L)'
;MADLSDVLTVLAQQAATAVYPSGTGFPSVAGVPVKIYPGWTVSAQLDADLRATAPTCHVSIYARPEESNTTRFPPNWQPTVVNAATLTLTIAGQAVTVGGTVPPASNPHNVMVMANGKPYVYAVLAADTLASIAAALAALIATDIAGTAAAGAVITLPNSARLLAARVGVTGTAMREVRRQQRLFQIGIWANTAANRDSIAKVIDAALAFTTFLTMPDGSAARLRYRNSAMSDDLQKDCLFRRDLFYSVEYATTQTEAETQVTQEQLNVSAAVAGALPYLPVATIYS
;
A
#
# COMPACT_ATOMS: atom_id res chain seq x y z
N MET A 1 -0.65 -0.28 5.86
CA MET A 1 -1.53 -1.06 6.77
C MET A 1 -2.84 -0.32 6.88
N ALA A 2 -3.95 -1.01 6.68
CA ALA A 2 -5.30 -0.46 6.88
C ALA A 2 -6.04 -1.25 7.95
N ASP A 3 -6.88 -0.55 8.73
CA ASP A 3 -7.72 -1.15 9.77
C ASP A 3 -9.03 -0.37 9.99
N LEU A 4 -9.72 -0.66 11.08
CA LEU A 4 -10.97 -0.01 11.48
C LEU A 4 -10.83 1.52 11.64
N SER A 5 -9.72 2.00 12.17
CA SER A 5 -9.49 3.43 12.43
C SER A 5 -9.36 4.22 11.14
N ASP A 6 -8.76 3.60 10.12
CA ASP A 6 -8.65 4.20 8.79
C ASP A 6 -10.01 4.33 8.11
N VAL A 7 -10.88 3.32 8.23
CA VAL A 7 -12.26 3.38 7.69
C VAL A 7 -13.03 4.54 8.33
N LEU A 8 -12.95 4.69 9.65
CA LEU A 8 -13.59 5.81 10.38
C LEU A 8 -13.06 7.17 9.89
N THR A 9 -11.75 7.27 9.68
CA THR A 9 -11.10 8.50 9.21
C THR A 9 -11.52 8.83 7.78
N VAL A 10 -11.53 7.85 6.88
CA VAL A 10 -11.94 8.05 5.47
C VAL A 10 -13.41 8.44 5.38
N LEU A 11 -14.29 7.82 6.16
CA LEU A 11 -15.71 8.21 6.21
C LEU A 11 -15.88 9.64 6.74
N ALA A 12 -15.09 10.04 7.76
CA ALA A 12 -15.12 11.42 8.28
C ALA A 12 -14.64 12.43 7.22
N GLN A 13 -13.60 12.10 6.46
CA GLN A 13 -13.11 12.94 5.36
C GLN A 13 -14.15 13.08 4.24
N GLN A 14 -14.82 11.99 3.84
CA GLN A 14 -15.90 12.03 2.85
C GLN A 14 -17.06 12.90 3.33
N ALA A 15 -17.47 12.76 4.59
CA ALA A 15 -18.51 13.59 5.18
C ALA A 15 -18.08 15.07 5.24
N ALA A 16 -16.83 15.35 5.59
CA ALA A 16 -16.30 16.72 5.64
C ALA A 16 -16.27 17.37 4.25
N THR A 17 -15.85 16.63 3.22
CA THR A 17 -15.86 17.12 1.83
C THR A 17 -17.29 17.44 1.35
N ALA A 18 -18.27 16.61 1.73
CA ALA A 18 -19.68 16.85 1.37
C ALA A 18 -20.27 18.07 2.10
N VAL A 19 -19.96 18.24 3.38
CA VAL A 19 -20.48 19.36 4.21
C VAL A 19 -19.77 20.67 3.90
N TYR A 20 -18.51 20.63 3.53
CA TYR A 20 -17.66 21.78 3.22
C TYR A 20 -17.10 21.69 1.79
N PRO A 21 -17.92 21.87 0.75
CA PRO A 21 -17.50 21.66 -0.64
C PRO A 21 -16.40 22.63 -1.10
N SER A 22 -16.28 23.80 -0.45
CA SER A 22 -15.22 24.80 -0.71
C SER A 22 -14.05 24.71 0.30
N GLY A 23 -14.03 23.67 1.15
CA GLY A 23 -13.04 23.49 2.21
C GLY A 23 -13.51 24.01 3.57
N THR A 24 -12.90 23.51 4.64
CA THR A 24 -13.30 23.80 6.04
C THR A 24 -13.09 25.24 6.49
N GLY A 25 -12.38 26.06 5.72
CA GLY A 25 -12.26 27.51 5.93
C GLY A 25 -13.46 28.33 5.42
N PHE A 26 -14.41 27.68 4.76
CA PHE A 26 -15.61 28.32 4.21
C PHE A 26 -16.86 27.84 4.96
N PRO A 27 -18.01 28.55 4.80
CA PRO A 27 -19.27 28.14 5.42
C PRO A 27 -19.67 26.72 5.01
N SER A 28 -20.25 25.99 5.97
CA SER A 28 -20.86 24.68 5.68
C SER A 28 -22.13 24.82 4.87
N VAL A 29 -22.63 23.74 4.30
CA VAL A 29 -23.93 23.68 3.58
C VAL A 29 -25.13 24.05 4.47
N ALA A 30 -24.99 24.00 5.79
CA ALA A 30 -25.99 24.42 6.76
C ALA A 30 -25.87 25.89 7.20
N GLY A 31 -24.82 26.60 6.75
CA GLY A 31 -24.52 27.98 7.16
C GLY A 31 -24.05 28.13 8.61
N VAL A 32 -23.92 27.03 9.36
CA VAL A 32 -23.40 27.00 10.73
C VAL A 32 -22.16 26.08 10.80
N PRO A 33 -21.26 26.27 11.77
CA PRO A 33 -20.14 25.36 11.97
C PRO A 33 -20.59 23.91 12.20
N VAL A 34 -19.86 22.96 11.62
CA VAL A 34 -20.10 21.53 11.79
C VAL A 34 -18.82 20.83 12.20
N LYS A 35 -18.78 20.19 13.35
CA LYS A 35 -17.68 19.34 13.80
C LYS A 35 -17.90 17.92 13.27
N ILE A 36 -16.93 17.39 12.54
CA ILE A 36 -16.99 16.06 11.92
C ILE A 36 -15.79 15.24 12.42
N TYR A 37 -16.06 14.08 13.03
CA TYR A 37 -15.01 13.29 13.69
C TYR A 37 -15.36 11.80 13.80
N PRO A 38 -14.32 10.93 13.85
CA PRO A 38 -14.49 9.53 14.25
C PRO A 38 -14.81 9.41 15.74
N GLY A 39 -15.64 8.43 16.09
CA GLY A 39 -16.03 8.15 17.45
C GLY A 39 -17.42 8.66 17.82
N TRP A 40 -17.81 8.45 19.08
CA TRP A 40 -19.11 8.90 19.60
C TRP A 40 -19.01 10.30 20.18
N THR A 41 -20.14 11.01 20.21
CA THR A 41 -20.21 12.37 20.79
C THR A 41 -20.02 12.34 22.31
N VAL A 42 -19.36 13.36 22.85
CA VAL A 42 -19.34 13.64 24.29
C VAL A 42 -20.57 14.49 24.61
N SER A 43 -21.49 13.95 25.42
CA SER A 43 -22.81 14.55 25.66
C SER A 43 -22.75 16.01 26.14
N ALA A 44 -21.87 16.28 27.09
CA ALA A 44 -21.73 17.66 27.63
C ALA A 44 -21.25 18.65 26.59
N GLN A 45 -20.31 18.26 25.71
CA GLN A 45 -19.81 19.13 24.63
C GLN A 45 -20.85 19.30 23.54
N LEU A 46 -21.59 18.24 23.18
CA LEU A 46 -22.67 18.29 22.22
C LEU A 46 -23.77 19.28 22.68
N ASP A 47 -24.20 19.15 23.92
CA ASP A 47 -25.25 20.01 24.50
C ASP A 47 -24.80 21.48 24.52
N ALA A 48 -23.56 21.75 24.98
CA ALA A 48 -23.02 23.10 24.98
C ALA A 48 -22.92 23.72 23.57
N ASP A 49 -22.45 22.95 22.60
CA ASP A 49 -22.27 23.41 21.21
C ASP A 49 -23.62 23.67 20.51
N LEU A 50 -24.64 22.82 20.73
CA LEU A 50 -25.94 22.98 20.10
C LEU A 50 -26.75 24.14 20.69
N ARG A 51 -26.56 24.46 21.98
CA ARG A 51 -27.25 25.55 22.69
C ARG A 51 -26.51 26.87 22.68
N ALA A 52 -25.31 26.93 22.11
CA ALA A 52 -24.54 28.15 22.02
C ALA A 52 -25.29 29.24 21.19
N THR A 53 -25.01 30.51 21.46
CA THR A 53 -25.56 31.62 20.66
C THR A 53 -25.20 31.52 19.19
N ALA A 54 -24.00 30.99 18.88
CA ALA A 54 -23.57 30.54 17.54
C ALA A 54 -23.49 29.00 17.57
N PRO A 55 -24.57 28.32 17.23
CA PRO A 55 -24.65 26.88 17.40
C PRO A 55 -23.68 26.14 16.45
N THR A 56 -23.12 25.06 16.95
CA THR A 56 -22.26 24.16 16.17
C THR A 56 -22.92 22.79 16.08
N CYS A 57 -23.15 22.31 14.87
CA CYS A 57 -23.65 20.97 14.60
C CYS A 57 -22.54 19.92 14.69
N HIS A 58 -22.92 18.67 14.90
CA HIS A 58 -21.96 17.56 14.99
C HIS A 58 -22.29 16.43 14.02
N VAL A 59 -21.26 15.84 13.45
CA VAL A 59 -21.33 14.59 12.68
C VAL A 59 -20.33 13.62 13.27
N SER A 60 -20.82 12.57 13.90
CA SER A 60 -20.02 11.51 14.51
C SER A 60 -20.04 10.26 13.66
N ILE A 61 -18.89 9.66 13.38
CA ILE A 61 -18.77 8.40 12.66
C ILE A 61 -18.40 7.30 13.66
N TYR A 62 -19.29 6.37 13.89
CA TYR A 62 -19.13 5.34 14.90
C TYR A 62 -19.24 3.94 14.32
N ALA A 63 -18.29 3.08 14.67
CA ALA A 63 -18.33 1.67 14.30
C ALA A 63 -19.24 0.90 15.25
N ARG A 64 -20.29 0.30 14.71
CA ARG A 64 -21.21 -0.54 15.47
C ARG A 64 -20.56 -1.90 15.78
N PRO A 65 -21.04 -2.65 16.80
CA PRO A 65 -20.51 -3.97 17.13
C PRO A 65 -20.81 -5.03 16.06
N GLU A 66 -21.81 -4.82 15.21
CA GLU A 66 -22.23 -5.78 14.17
C GLU A 66 -21.13 -5.94 13.12
N GLU A 67 -20.37 -7.03 13.22
CA GLU A 67 -19.26 -7.38 12.36
C GLU A 67 -19.39 -8.84 11.89
N SER A 68 -19.01 -9.09 10.65
CA SER A 68 -18.92 -10.42 10.05
C SER A 68 -17.61 -10.61 9.31
N ASN A 69 -17.02 -11.80 9.43
CA ASN A 69 -15.83 -12.17 8.66
C ASN A 69 -16.25 -12.52 7.23
N THR A 70 -15.61 -11.88 6.26
CA THR A 70 -15.83 -12.10 4.82
C THR A 70 -14.55 -12.56 4.11
N THR A 71 -13.54 -13.00 4.86
CA THR A 71 -12.27 -13.52 4.31
C THR A 71 -12.53 -14.72 3.41
N ARG A 72 -12.05 -14.66 2.16
CA ARG A 72 -12.25 -15.72 1.14
C ARG A 72 -10.96 -16.33 0.66
N PHE A 73 -9.85 -15.62 0.76
CA PHE A 73 -8.57 -16.01 0.19
C PHE A 73 -7.52 -16.16 1.28
N PRO A 74 -6.50 -17.01 1.07
CA PRO A 74 -5.36 -17.11 1.97
C PRO A 74 -4.57 -15.79 1.99
N PRO A 75 -3.91 -15.44 3.11
CA PRO A 75 -3.18 -14.18 3.28
C PRO A 75 -1.83 -14.20 2.55
N ASN A 76 -1.86 -14.27 1.22
CA ASN A 76 -0.67 -14.25 0.39
C ASN A 76 -0.14 -12.81 0.24
N TRP A 77 1.19 -12.68 0.25
CA TRP A 77 1.86 -11.43 -0.08
C TRP A 77 1.67 -11.07 -1.56
N GLN A 78 1.37 -9.82 -1.82
CA GLN A 78 1.22 -9.28 -3.17
C GLN A 78 2.05 -7.99 -3.28
N PRO A 79 2.85 -7.83 -4.35
CA PRO A 79 3.59 -6.59 -4.56
C PRO A 79 2.62 -5.44 -4.84
N THR A 80 2.78 -4.34 -4.12
CA THR A 80 2.00 -3.11 -4.31
C THR A 80 2.83 -2.00 -4.95
N VAL A 81 4.13 -1.96 -4.65
CA VAL A 81 5.07 -1.05 -5.29
C VAL A 81 6.25 -1.87 -5.80
N VAL A 82 6.45 -1.86 -7.11
CA VAL A 82 7.60 -2.46 -7.79
C VAL A 82 8.47 -1.32 -8.30
N ASN A 83 9.64 -1.15 -7.69
CA ASN A 83 10.60 -0.14 -8.13
C ASN A 83 11.43 -0.67 -9.30
N ALA A 84 11.76 0.20 -10.26
CA ALA A 84 12.62 -0.16 -11.37
C ALA A 84 14.07 -0.32 -10.92
N ALA A 85 14.78 -1.31 -11.49
CA ALA A 85 16.21 -1.46 -11.30
C ALA A 85 16.97 -0.30 -11.97
N THR A 86 17.94 0.26 -11.24
CA THR A 86 18.90 1.22 -11.79
C THR A 86 20.22 0.56 -12.16
N LEU A 87 20.49 -0.63 -11.60
CA LEU A 87 21.61 -1.49 -11.94
C LEU A 87 21.22 -2.52 -12.98
N THR A 88 22.19 -2.99 -13.73
CA THR A 88 22.06 -4.09 -14.67
C THR A 88 23.16 -5.11 -14.49
N LEU A 89 22.85 -6.39 -14.64
CA LEU A 89 23.84 -7.46 -14.74
C LEU A 89 23.73 -8.10 -16.11
N THR A 90 24.82 -8.09 -16.86
CA THR A 90 24.85 -8.66 -18.21
C THR A 90 25.84 -9.82 -18.29
N ILE A 91 25.37 -10.98 -18.74
CA ILE A 91 26.20 -12.18 -18.93
C ILE A 91 26.73 -12.23 -20.36
N ALA A 92 28.03 -12.46 -20.50
CA ALA A 92 28.68 -12.75 -21.77
C ALA A 92 29.70 -13.90 -21.59
N GLY A 93 29.33 -15.13 -21.97
CA GLY A 93 30.13 -16.31 -21.72
C GLY A 93 30.34 -16.56 -20.24
N GLN A 94 31.60 -16.49 -19.77
CA GLN A 94 31.98 -16.64 -18.36
C GLN A 94 32.14 -15.31 -17.62
N ALA A 95 31.73 -14.21 -18.25
CA ALA A 95 31.83 -12.88 -17.67
C ALA A 95 30.46 -12.32 -17.29
N VAL A 96 30.41 -11.62 -16.16
CA VAL A 96 29.25 -10.84 -15.71
C VAL A 96 29.66 -9.37 -15.60
N THR A 97 29.03 -8.50 -16.33
CA THR A 97 29.26 -7.05 -16.28
C THR A 97 28.21 -6.39 -15.42
N VAL A 98 28.66 -5.63 -14.43
CA VAL A 98 27.81 -4.76 -13.60
C VAL A 98 27.70 -3.41 -14.31
N GLY A 99 26.49 -3.01 -14.68
CA GLY A 99 26.22 -1.75 -15.40
C GLY A 99 25.15 -0.92 -14.70
N GLY A 100 24.75 0.19 -15.35
CA GLY A 100 23.73 1.10 -14.84
C GLY A 100 24.24 2.12 -13.86
N THR A 101 23.39 2.52 -12.91
CA THR A 101 23.69 3.54 -11.88
C THR A 101 23.48 2.96 -10.49
N VAL A 102 24.44 3.23 -9.59
CA VAL A 102 24.32 2.79 -8.18
C VAL A 102 23.10 3.43 -7.53
N PRO A 103 22.24 2.62 -6.89
CA PRO A 103 21.00 3.11 -6.31
C PRO A 103 21.25 3.99 -5.06
N PRO A 104 20.37 4.95 -4.79
CA PRO A 104 20.40 5.70 -3.53
C PRO A 104 20.00 4.80 -2.34
N ALA A 105 20.37 5.19 -1.13
CA ALA A 105 20.01 4.47 0.10
C ALA A 105 18.50 4.30 0.31
N SER A 106 17.68 5.18 -0.27
CA SER A 106 16.21 5.11 -0.22
C SER A 106 15.59 4.02 -1.11
N ASN A 107 16.37 3.46 -2.03
CA ASN A 107 15.93 2.38 -2.94
C ASN A 107 17.01 1.30 -3.07
N PRO A 108 17.28 0.53 -1.99
CA PRO A 108 18.38 -0.44 -1.98
C PRO A 108 18.14 -1.57 -2.97
N HIS A 109 19.22 -1.99 -3.62
CA HIS A 109 19.24 -3.10 -4.57
C HIS A 109 20.07 -4.26 -4.03
N ASN A 110 19.71 -5.46 -4.45
CA ASN A 110 20.52 -6.66 -4.29
C ASN A 110 20.92 -7.18 -5.67
N VAL A 111 22.14 -7.59 -5.81
CA VAL A 111 22.64 -8.22 -7.03
C VAL A 111 23.01 -9.66 -6.75
N MET A 112 22.69 -10.56 -7.66
CA MET A 112 22.89 -11.99 -7.50
C MET A 112 23.49 -12.60 -8.75
N VAL A 113 24.50 -13.45 -8.56
CA VAL A 113 25.04 -14.32 -9.59
C VAL A 113 24.84 -15.78 -9.14
N MET A 114 24.28 -16.60 -10.00
CA MET A 114 24.11 -18.03 -9.78
C MET A 114 25.19 -18.80 -10.56
N ALA A 115 26.09 -19.43 -9.84
CA ALA A 115 27.14 -20.24 -10.42
C ALA A 115 27.20 -21.63 -9.76
N ASN A 116 27.36 -22.70 -10.53
CA ASN A 116 27.38 -24.10 -10.09
C ASN A 116 26.15 -24.48 -9.24
N GLY A 117 24.98 -23.85 -9.50
CA GLY A 117 23.73 -24.10 -8.75
C GLY A 117 23.64 -23.37 -7.41
N LYS A 118 24.66 -22.58 -7.02
CA LYS A 118 24.69 -21.79 -5.77
C LYS A 118 24.48 -20.31 -6.08
N PRO A 119 23.55 -19.61 -5.38
CA PRO A 119 23.38 -18.17 -5.50
C PRO A 119 24.39 -17.43 -4.63
N TYR A 120 25.02 -16.39 -5.18
CA TYR A 120 25.88 -15.44 -4.49
C TYR A 120 25.23 -14.07 -4.54
N VAL A 121 24.84 -13.56 -3.39
CA VAL A 121 24.06 -12.32 -3.27
C VAL A 121 24.89 -11.25 -2.57
N TYR A 122 24.88 -10.06 -3.14
CA TYR A 122 25.46 -8.88 -2.52
C TYR A 122 24.43 -7.77 -2.38
N ALA A 123 24.27 -7.24 -1.16
CA ALA A 123 23.42 -6.09 -0.89
C ALA A 123 24.22 -4.81 -1.22
N VAL A 124 23.76 -4.08 -2.21
CA VAL A 124 24.43 -2.88 -2.71
C VAL A 124 24.28 -1.72 -1.73
N LEU A 125 25.40 -1.08 -1.42
CA LEU A 125 25.46 0.10 -0.56
C LEU A 125 25.43 1.38 -1.39
N ALA A 126 24.88 2.46 -0.85
CA ALA A 126 24.81 3.74 -1.55
C ALA A 126 26.20 4.36 -1.85
N ALA A 127 27.23 3.96 -1.09
CA ALA A 127 28.60 4.39 -1.29
C ALA A 127 29.38 3.54 -2.29
N ASP A 128 28.76 2.48 -2.84
CA ASP A 128 29.42 1.60 -3.80
C ASP A 128 29.67 2.29 -5.14
N THR A 129 30.57 1.67 -5.88
CA THR A 129 30.81 1.91 -7.31
C THR A 129 30.50 0.61 -8.06
N LEU A 130 30.29 0.67 -9.37
CA LEU A 130 30.09 -0.54 -10.17
C LEU A 130 31.28 -1.52 -10.02
N ALA A 131 32.49 -1.00 -9.87
CA ALA A 131 33.70 -1.79 -9.64
C ALA A 131 33.74 -2.43 -8.25
N SER A 132 33.30 -1.72 -7.18
CA SER A 132 33.24 -2.30 -5.82
C SER A 132 32.23 -3.40 -5.72
N ILE A 133 31.04 -3.23 -6.37
CA ILE A 133 30.01 -4.26 -6.46
C ILE A 133 30.54 -5.52 -7.15
N ALA A 134 31.23 -5.35 -8.29
CA ALA A 134 31.86 -6.46 -9.02
C ALA A 134 32.91 -7.17 -8.17
N ALA A 135 33.74 -6.41 -7.49
CA ALA A 135 34.80 -6.96 -6.61
C ALA A 135 34.20 -7.73 -5.43
N ALA A 136 33.15 -7.20 -4.78
CA ALA A 136 32.47 -7.85 -3.69
C ALA A 136 31.81 -9.17 -4.13
N LEU A 137 31.07 -9.19 -5.26
CA LEU A 137 30.50 -10.41 -5.82
C LEU A 137 31.58 -11.43 -6.19
N ALA A 138 32.69 -10.99 -6.86
CA ALA A 138 33.77 -11.87 -7.21
C ALA A 138 34.43 -12.50 -5.98
N ALA A 139 34.62 -11.73 -4.91
CA ALA A 139 35.14 -12.24 -3.65
C ALA A 139 34.21 -13.30 -3.02
N LEU A 140 32.89 -13.08 -3.04
CA LEU A 140 31.91 -14.07 -2.57
C LEU A 140 31.96 -15.36 -3.40
N ILE A 141 32.04 -15.25 -4.73
CA ILE A 141 32.10 -16.41 -5.63
C ILE A 141 33.43 -17.15 -5.46
N ALA A 142 34.55 -16.42 -5.28
CA ALA A 142 35.85 -17.00 -5.13
C ALA A 142 36.03 -17.90 -3.89
N THR A 143 35.16 -17.74 -2.88
CA THR A 143 35.15 -18.64 -1.69
C THR A 143 34.90 -20.09 -2.06
N ASP A 144 34.12 -20.34 -3.12
CA ASP A 144 33.79 -21.69 -3.57
C ASP A 144 34.33 -22.01 -4.96
N ILE A 145 34.61 -20.98 -5.79
CA ILE A 145 35.06 -21.13 -7.17
C ILE A 145 36.38 -20.36 -7.32
N ALA A 146 37.47 -21.06 -7.00
CA ALA A 146 38.82 -20.48 -7.13
C ALA A 146 39.11 -20.04 -8.58
N GLY A 147 39.80 -18.91 -8.73
CA GLY A 147 40.08 -18.31 -10.03
C GLY A 147 39.04 -17.32 -10.53
N THR A 148 37.97 -17.08 -9.75
CA THR A 148 37.07 -15.96 -10.02
C THR A 148 37.75 -14.65 -9.68
N ALA A 149 37.70 -13.67 -10.57
CA ALA A 149 38.33 -12.37 -10.40
C ALA A 149 37.42 -11.25 -10.94
N ALA A 150 37.63 -10.03 -10.41
CA ALA A 150 37.00 -8.82 -10.93
C ALA A 150 38.04 -7.89 -11.53
N ALA A 151 37.73 -7.30 -12.68
CA ALA A 151 38.50 -6.23 -13.32
C ALA A 151 37.56 -5.08 -13.66
N GLY A 152 37.66 -3.96 -12.92
CA GLY A 152 36.67 -2.89 -13.00
C GLY A 152 35.28 -3.41 -12.65
N ALA A 153 34.29 -3.16 -13.50
CA ALA A 153 32.90 -3.59 -13.31
C ALA A 153 32.62 -4.99 -13.89
N VAL A 154 33.62 -5.77 -14.27
CA VAL A 154 33.46 -7.10 -14.89
C VAL A 154 33.96 -8.18 -13.95
N ILE A 155 33.14 -9.19 -13.70
CA ILE A 155 33.48 -10.41 -12.97
C ILE A 155 33.75 -11.50 -13.99
N THR A 156 34.87 -12.20 -13.90
CA THR A 156 35.21 -13.34 -14.76
C THR A 156 35.32 -14.60 -13.93
N LEU A 157 34.54 -15.62 -14.31
CA LEU A 157 34.62 -16.96 -13.72
C LEU A 157 35.53 -17.88 -14.55
N PRO A 158 36.16 -18.86 -13.93
CA PRO A 158 36.96 -19.84 -14.66
C PRO A 158 36.05 -20.73 -15.56
N ASN A 159 36.60 -21.25 -16.65
CA ASN A 159 35.87 -22.09 -17.59
C ASN A 159 35.28 -23.38 -16.99
N SER A 160 35.81 -23.80 -15.85
CA SER A 160 35.25 -24.95 -15.08
C SER A 160 33.96 -24.60 -14.32
N ALA A 161 33.67 -23.34 -14.14
CA ALA A 161 32.44 -22.89 -13.50
C ALA A 161 31.27 -22.88 -14.49
N ARG A 162 30.08 -23.21 -14.00
CA ARG A 162 28.84 -23.10 -14.77
C ARG A 162 28.07 -21.87 -14.32
N LEU A 163 28.19 -20.77 -15.08
CA LEU A 163 27.40 -19.55 -14.87
C LEU A 163 25.99 -19.77 -15.39
N LEU A 164 24.97 -19.63 -14.52
CA LEU A 164 23.57 -19.98 -14.84
C LEU A 164 22.69 -18.75 -14.99
N ALA A 165 22.79 -17.79 -14.08
CA ALA A 165 21.92 -16.64 -14.06
C ALA A 165 22.59 -15.43 -13.37
N ALA A 166 22.15 -14.25 -13.73
CA ALA A 166 22.41 -13.01 -13.03
C ALA A 166 21.09 -12.27 -12.82
N ARG A 167 20.86 -11.76 -11.61
CA ARG A 167 19.60 -11.10 -11.23
C ARG A 167 19.88 -9.81 -10.48
N VAL A 168 19.01 -8.83 -10.70
CA VAL A 168 18.93 -7.62 -9.89
C VAL A 168 17.59 -7.62 -9.17
N GLY A 169 17.65 -7.55 -7.84
CA GLY A 169 16.51 -7.39 -6.98
C GLY A 169 16.43 -5.96 -6.46
N VAL A 170 15.26 -5.39 -6.43
CA VAL A 170 14.98 -4.04 -5.93
C VAL A 170 14.02 -4.11 -4.76
N THR A 171 14.24 -3.29 -3.74
CA THR A 171 13.31 -3.21 -2.62
C THR A 171 12.03 -2.51 -3.06
N GLY A 172 10.93 -3.21 -2.97
CA GLY A 172 9.59 -2.71 -3.18
C GLY A 172 8.75 -2.81 -1.90
N THR A 173 7.46 -2.61 -2.02
CA THR A 173 6.50 -2.84 -0.93
C THR A 173 5.56 -3.97 -1.34
N ALA A 174 5.39 -4.93 -0.45
CA ALA A 174 4.37 -5.94 -0.56
C ALA A 174 3.29 -5.74 0.51
N MET A 175 2.09 -6.14 0.20
CA MET A 175 0.94 -6.11 1.09
C MET A 175 0.28 -7.48 1.11
N ARG A 176 -0.22 -7.88 2.29
CA ARG A 176 -1.15 -8.99 2.41
C ARG A 176 -2.42 -8.59 3.13
N GLU A 177 -3.51 -9.16 2.72
CA GLU A 177 -4.77 -9.08 3.43
C GLU A 177 -4.77 -10.15 4.54
N VAL A 178 -4.73 -9.72 5.80
CA VAL A 178 -4.72 -10.65 6.95
C VAL A 178 -6.11 -11.22 7.17
N ARG A 179 -7.12 -10.36 7.03
CA ARG A 179 -8.53 -10.72 7.08
C ARG A 179 -9.37 -9.68 6.35
N ARG A 180 -10.54 -10.09 5.89
CA ARG A 180 -11.58 -9.19 5.36
C ARG A 180 -12.82 -9.29 6.24
N GLN A 181 -13.36 -8.13 6.59
CA GLN A 181 -14.55 -8.03 7.43
C GLN A 181 -15.55 -7.02 6.87
N GLN A 182 -16.81 -7.28 7.12
CA GLN A 182 -17.88 -6.32 6.89
C GLN A 182 -18.40 -5.84 8.24
N ARG A 183 -18.47 -4.51 8.43
CA ARG A 183 -18.92 -3.89 9.66
C ARG A 183 -19.94 -2.79 9.37
N LEU A 184 -20.87 -2.60 10.32
CA LEU A 184 -21.85 -1.53 10.27
C LEU A 184 -21.26 -0.26 10.88
N PHE A 185 -21.43 0.87 10.15
CA PHE A 185 -21.04 2.20 10.61
C PHE A 185 -22.28 3.07 10.72
N GLN A 186 -22.35 3.83 11.79
CA GLN A 186 -23.39 4.81 12.07
C GLN A 186 -22.79 6.20 11.93
N ILE A 187 -23.40 7.01 11.08
CA ILE A 187 -23.06 8.42 10.90
C ILE A 187 -24.19 9.19 11.58
N GLY A 188 -23.94 9.61 12.80
CA GLY A 188 -24.86 10.39 13.61
C GLY A 188 -24.74 11.87 13.31
N ILE A 189 -25.82 12.49 12.84
CA ILE A 189 -25.91 13.93 12.56
C ILE A 189 -26.77 14.55 13.67
N TRP A 190 -26.17 15.52 14.36
CA TRP A 190 -26.77 16.21 15.49
C TRP A 190 -26.82 17.70 15.18
N ALA A 191 -27.99 18.30 15.24
CA ALA A 191 -28.20 19.69 14.90
C ALA A 191 -29.16 20.38 15.87
N ASN A 192 -29.06 21.70 15.95
CA ASN A 192 -29.92 22.55 16.74
C ASN A 192 -31.30 22.81 16.12
N THR A 193 -31.46 22.55 14.81
CA THR A 193 -32.72 22.69 14.06
C THR A 193 -32.90 21.52 13.10
N ALA A 194 -34.16 21.22 12.74
CA ALA A 194 -34.48 20.22 11.74
C ALA A 194 -33.89 20.60 10.35
N ALA A 195 -33.91 21.87 10.00
CA ALA A 195 -33.39 22.36 8.72
C ALA A 195 -31.87 22.11 8.58
N ASN A 196 -31.08 22.40 9.63
CA ASN A 196 -29.63 22.16 9.64
C ASN A 196 -29.32 20.66 9.58
N ARG A 197 -30.04 19.83 10.37
CA ARG A 197 -29.95 18.37 10.31
C ARG A 197 -30.17 17.85 8.89
N ASP A 198 -31.23 18.30 8.23
CA ASP A 198 -31.63 17.79 6.92
C ASP A 198 -30.66 18.27 5.83
N SER A 199 -30.18 19.52 5.90
CA SER A 199 -29.18 20.03 4.98
C SER A 199 -27.87 19.24 5.04
N ILE A 200 -27.38 18.96 6.25
CA ILE A 200 -26.16 18.19 6.47
C ILE A 200 -26.35 16.74 6.04
N ALA A 201 -27.46 16.10 6.47
CA ALA A 201 -27.73 14.71 6.18
C ALA A 201 -27.87 14.44 4.68
N LYS A 202 -28.57 15.33 3.95
CA LYS A 202 -28.80 15.19 2.52
C LYS A 202 -27.50 15.13 1.71
N VAL A 203 -26.54 16.01 2.01
CA VAL A 203 -25.30 16.06 1.25
C VAL A 203 -24.38 14.88 1.60
N ILE A 204 -24.32 14.47 2.87
CA ILE A 204 -23.55 13.30 3.29
C ILE A 204 -24.14 12.02 2.66
N ASP A 205 -25.44 11.84 2.74
CA ASP A 205 -26.13 10.66 2.18
C ASP A 205 -25.93 10.58 0.66
N ALA A 206 -26.08 11.70 -0.06
CA ALA A 206 -25.84 11.75 -1.49
C ALA A 206 -24.38 11.42 -1.86
N ALA A 207 -23.39 11.98 -1.16
CA ALA A 207 -21.98 11.73 -1.42
C ALA A 207 -21.62 10.26 -1.17
N LEU A 208 -22.07 9.69 -0.06
CA LEU A 208 -21.78 8.30 0.28
C LEU A 208 -22.55 7.30 -0.59
N ALA A 209 -23.78 7.61 -0.99
CA ALA A 209 -24.57 6.77 -1.89
C ALA A 209 -23.93 6.68 -3.31
N PHE A 210 -23.28 7.75 -3.75
CA PHE A 210 -22.51 7.76 -5.01
C PHE A 210 -21.21 6.98 -4.94
N THR A 211 -20.67 6.76 -3.73
CA THR A 211 -19.39 6.11 -3.50
C THR A 211 -19.57 4.61 -3.33
N THR A 212 -19.17 3.81 -4.32
CA THR A 212 -19.20 2.34 -4.21
C THR A 212 -18.01 1.80 -3.43
N PHE A 213 -16.83 2.42 -3.61
CA PHE A 213 -15.59 2.03 -2.96
C PHE A 213 -14.90 3.23 -2.34
N LEU A 214 -14.45 3.07 -1.10
CA LEU A 214 -13.57 3.99 -0.41
C LEU A 214 -12.11 3.57 -0.70
N THR A 215 -11.26 4.52 -0.99
CA THR A 215 -9.81 4.28 -1.09
C THR A 215 -9.19 4.40 0.30
N MET A 216 -8.57 3.34 0.77
CA MET A 216 -7.88 3.30 2.05
C MET A 216 -6.46 3.91 1.93
N PRO A 217 -5.82 4.33 3.05
CA PRO A 217 -4.48 4.94 3.02
C PRO A 217 -3.39 4.05 2.41
N ASP A 218 -3.55 2.74 2.44
CA ASP A 218 -2.63 1.76 1.84
C ASP A 218 -2.96 1.42 0.38
N GLY A 219 -3.91 2.13 -0.23
CA GLY A 219 -4.37 1.88 -1.59
C GLY A 219 -5.40 0.77 -1.74
N SER A 220 -5.71 0.03 -0.68
CA SER A 220 -6.78 -0.98 -0.74
C SER A 220 -8.17 -0.34 -0.89
N ALA A 221 -9.11 -1.11 -1.45
CA ALA A 221 -10.49 -0.66 -1.63
C ALA A 221 -11.40 -1.24 -0.55
N ALA A 222 -12.21 -0.39 0.07
CA ALA A 222 -13.27 -0.79 0.99
C ALA A 222 -14.64 -0.55 0.34
N ARG A 223 -15.48 -1.58 0.30
CA ARG A 223 -16.79 -1.52 -0.34
C ARG A 223 -17.82 -0.89 0.58
N LEU A 224 -18.42 0.21 0.16
CA LEU A 224 -19.47 0.94 0.89
C LEU A 224 -20.85 0.55 0.39
N ARG A 225 -21.80 0.33 1.32
CA ARG A 225 -23.20 0.02 1.01
C ARG A 225 -24.12 0.70 2.00
N TYR A 226 -25.10 1.46 1.50
CA TYR A 226 -26.20 1.96 2.31
C TYR A 226 -27.02 0.82 2.92
N ARG A 227 -27.48 1.01 4.15
CA ARG A 227 -28.34 0.06 4.85
C ARG A 227 -29.71 0.66 5.14
N ASN A 228 -29.75 1.68 5.97
CA ASN A 228 -30.97 2.38 6.34
C ASN A 228 -30.64 3.76 6.92
N SER A 229 -31.66 4.55 7.22
CA SER A 229 -31.55 5.75 8.03
C SER A 229 -32.63 5.76 9.12
N ALA A 230 -32.32 6.43 10.23
CA ALA A 230 -33.26 6.66 11.31
C ALA A 230 -33.27 8.14 11.67
N MET A 231 -34.42 8.65 12.07
CA MET A 231 -34.59 10.02 12.51
C MET A 231 -35.20 10.01 13.91
N SER A 232 -34.71 10.85 14.81
CA SER A 232 -35.28 11.03 16.14
C SER A 232 -35.32 12.52 16.44
N ASP A 233 -36.54 12.98 16.69
CA ASP A 233 -36.88 14.35 17.06
C ASP A 233 -37.50 14.41 18.46
N ASP A 234 -37.30 13.38 19.28
CA ASP A 234 -37.91 13.24 20.59
C ASP A 234 -37.48 14.33 21.58
N LEU A 235 -36.30 14.90 21.36
CA LEU A 235 -35.69 15.95 22.20
C LEU A 235 -35.72 17.34 21.55
N GLN A 236 -36.74 17.63 20.74
CA GLN A 236 -36.92 18.95 20.09
C GLN A 236 -36.93 20.12 21.08
N LYS A 237 -37.56 19.90 22.26
CA LYS A 237 -37.58 20.92 23.33
C LYS A 237 -36.20 21.29 23.84
N ASP A 238 -35.24 20.40 23.67
CA ASP A 238 -33.82 20.55 24.05
C ASP A 238 -32.95 21.01 22.89
N CYS A 239 -33.53 21.47 21.77
CA CYS A 239 -32.82 21.85 20.54
C CYS A 239 -31.96 20.71 19.98
N LEU A 240 -32.37 19.48 20.16
CA LEU A 240 -31.65 18.30 19.71
C LEU A 240 -32.42 17.58 18.62
N PHE A 241 -32.00 17.75 17.38
CA PHE A 241 -32.49 17.06 16.20
C PHE A 241 -31.45 16.10 15.70
N ARG A 242 -31.83 14.81 15.55
CA ARG A 242 -30.89 13.77 15.19
C ARG A 242 -31.35 13.00 13.95
N ARG A 243 -30.39 12.70 13.07
CA ARG A 243 -30.55 11.72 12.01
C ARG A 243 -29.31 10.82 11.94
N ASP A 244 -29.56 9.52 11.90
CA ASP A 244 -28.52 8.52 11.75
C ASP A 244 -28.58 7.92 10.35
N LEU A 245 -27.45 7.83 9.68
CA LEU A 245 -27.28 7.10 8.44
C LEU A 245 -26.44 5.86 8.74
N PHE A 246 -26.90 4.71 8.27
CA PHE A 246 -26.24 3.43 8.48
C PHE A 246 -25.67 2.91 7.18
N TYR A 247 -24.37 2.68 7.17
CA TYR A 247 -23.63 2.13 6.05
C TYR A 247 -22.85 0.90 6.49
N SER A 248 -22.84 -0.15 5.69
CA SER A 248 -21.93 -1.26 5.90
C SER A 248 -20.70 -1.07 5.02
N VAL A 249 -19.53 -1.25 5.61
CA VAL A 249 -18.25 -1.21 4.90
C VAL A 249 -17.61 -2.59 4.98
N GLU A 250 -17.30 -3.15 3.82
CA GLU A 250 -16.48 -4.35 3.70
C GLU A 250 -15.05 -3.93 3.37
N TYR A 251 -14.12 -4.19 4.27
CA TYR A 251 -12.74 -3.74 4.18
C TYR A 251 -11.76 -4.82 4.64
N ALA A 252 -10.52 -4.70 4.22
CA ALA A 252 -9.44 -5.56 4.64
C ALA A 252 -8.69 -4.96 5.83
N THR A 253 -8.27 -5.81 6.77
CA THR A 253 -7.13 -5.51 7.64
C THR A 253 -5.89 -6.00 6.93
N THR A 254 -4.96 -5.09 6.63
CA THR A 254 -3.78 -5.35 5.83
C THR A 254 -2.51 -5.28 6.65
N GLN A 255 -1.48 -5.96 6.17
CA GLN A 255 -0.11 -5.83 6.63
C GLN A 255 0.77 -5.49 5.44
N THR A 256 1.71 -4.57 5.59
CA THR A 256 2.67 -4.18 4.56
C THR A 256 4.08 -4.40 5.06
N GLU A 257 4.98 -4.82 4.17
CA GLU A 257 6.40 -4.93 4.46
C GLU A 257 7.25 -4.55 3.23
N ALA A 258 8.51 -4.24 3.49
CA ALA A 258 9.50 -4.07 2.43
C ALA A 258 9.96 -5.45 1.97
N GLU A 259 9.89 -5.71 0.67
CA GLU A 259 10.26 -6.98 0.07
C GLU A 259 11.18 -6.76 -1.13
N THR A 260 12.19 -7.62 -1.27
CA THR A 260 13.06 -7.58 -2.45
C THR A 260 12.41 -8.36 -3.59
N GLN A 261 12.18 -7.67 -4.70
CA GLN A 261 11.60 -8.22 -5.91
C GLN A 261 12.65 -8.30 -7.01
N VAL A 262 12.72 -9.43 -7.72
CA VAL A 262 13.58 -9.56 -8.90
C VAL A 262 12.94 -8.78 -10.04
N THR A 263 13.59 -7.71 -10.48
CA THR A 263 13.11 -6.83 -11.55
C THR A 263 13.91 -6.97 -12.85
N GLN A 264 15.06 -7.64 -12.77
CA GLN A 264 15.87 -8.00 -13.93
C GLN A 264 16.43 -9.41 -13.74
N GLU A 265 16.32 -10.23 -14.75
CA GLU A 265 16.94 -11.55 -14.81
C GLU A 265 17.56 -11.78 -16.17
N GLN A 266 18.79 -12.30 -16.18
CA GLN A 266 19.43 -12.83 -17.36
C GLN A 266 19.79 -14.30 -17.12
N LEU A 267 19.29 -15.20 -17.95
CA LEU A 267 19.58 -16.61 -17.91
C LEU A 267 20.63 -16.96 -18.96
N ASN A 268 21.63 -17.73 -18.58
CA ASN A 268 22.60 -18.28 -19.50
C ASN A 268 22.16 -19.70 -19.89
N VAL A 269 21.48 -19.80 -21.02
CA VAL A 269 20.96 -21.08 -21.52
C VAL A 269 21.94 -21.66 -22.53
N SER A 270 22.46 -22.85 -22.23
CA SER A 270 23.32 -23.60 -23.13
C SER A 270 22.67 -24.96 -23.46
N ALA A 271 22.66 -25.33 -24.73
CA ALA A 271 22.24 -26.66 -25.18
C ALA A 271 23.47 -27.55 -25.40
N ALA A 272 23.44 -28.75 -24.82
CA ALA A 272 24.39 -29.79 -25.18
C ALA A 272 23.79 -30.64 -26.30
N VAL A 273 24.45 -30.69 -27.44
CA VAL A 273 24.13 -31.65 -28.48
C VAL A 273 24.83 -32.96 -28.07
N ALA A 274 24.08 -34.07 -27.98
CA ALA A 274 24.62 -35.35 -27.63
C ALA A 274 25.79 -35.70 -28.60
N GLY A 275 27.02 -35.80 -28.08
CA GLY A 275 28.21 -36.17 -28.83
C GLY A 275 29.10 -35.00 -29.31
N ALA A 276 28.79 -33.71 -29.02
CA ALA A 276 29.62 -32.59 -29.34
C ALA A 276 30.20 -31.93 -28.06
N LEU A 277 31.47 -31.52 -28.14
CA LEU A 277 32.19 -30.75 -27.11
C LEU A 277 31.57 -29.35 -26.91
N PRO A 278 31.92 -28.63 -25.86
CA PRO A 278 31.03 -28.21 -24.82
C PRO A 278 30.25 -26.93 -25.17
N TYR A 279 29.00 -26.90 -24.75
CA TYR A 279 28.15 -25.72 -24.50
C TYR A 279 28.29 -24.53 -25.47
N LEU A 280 27.56 -24.53 -26.58
CA LEU A 280 27.27 -23.31 -27.30
C LEU A 280 26.08 -22.60 -26.59
N PRO A 281 26.19 -21.31 -26.24
CA PRO A 281 25.06 -20.55 -25.73
C PRO A 281 24.00 -20.46 -26.81
N VAL A 282 22.77 -20.91 -26.51
CA VAL A 282 21.67 -20.96 -27.50
C VAL A 282 20.84 -19.68 -27.47
N ALA A 283 20.68 -19.06 -26.34
CA ALA A 283 19.99 -17.79 -26.19
C ALA A 283 20.28 -17.12 -24.86
N THR A 284 20.22 -15.81 -24.83
CA THR A 284 20.13 -14.98 -23.64
C THR A 284 18.72 -14.40 -23.62
N ILE A 285 17.97 -14.69 -22.55
CA ILE A 285 16.59 -14.22 -22.41
C ILE A 285 16.59 -13.09 -21.37
N TYR A 286 16.04 -11.94 -21.75
CA TYR A 286 15.79 -10.82 -20.86
C TYR A 286 14.31 -10.85 -20.49
N SER A 287 13.98 -10.73 -19.20
CA SER A 287 12.62 -10.61 -18.66
C SER A 287 12.46 -9.28 -17.92
#